data_0aee38a0d0b5a01059d632ef76ffdbfd
#
_entry.id   0aee38a0d0b5a01059d632ef76ffdbfd
#
_cell.length_a   1.000
_cell.length_b   1.000
_cell.length_c   1.000
_cell.angle_alpha   90.00
_cell.angle_beta   90.00
_cell.angle_gamma   90.00
#
_symmetry.space_group_name_H-M   'P 1'
#
loop_
_entity.id
_entity.type
_entity.pdbx_description
1 polymer ?
#
loop_
_entity_poly.entity_id
_entity_poly.type
_entity_poly.pdbx_seq_one_letter_code
_entity_poly.pdbx_strand_id
1 'polypeptide(L)'
;MEDDFRALVDRVRASLTSPAEVAAYRALLALVRERTPAAREELARVLVAPEQPLWARETAAYALGTIGDRRAFETLILMLNYRDPVRCATAARALARLGDPRTARAAAALATNPVRVHYALHPIRLLVELRAPESVPALAETLERLLAAREHHWSIARACVEGLGALGDPRAIPVLTKASAYPQLTAAAVAAIARAETAPRS
;
A
#
# COMPACT_ATOMS: atom_id res chain seq x y z
N MET A 1 8.82 17.35 0.92
CA MET A 1 7.48 16.75 0.70
C MET A 1 7.74 15.47 -0.07
N GLU A 2 7.21 14.36 0.41
CA GLU A 2 7.46 13.05 -0.19
C GLU A 2 6.84 12.96 -1.59
N ASP A 3 7.46 12.18 -2.46
CA ASP A 3 7.05 12.10 -3.88
C ASP A 3 5.62 11.62 -4.04
N ASP A 4 5.19 10.64 -3.21
CA ASP A 4 3.80 10.14 -3.24
C ASP A 4 2.77 11.18 -2.79
N PHE A 5 3.13 12.02 -1.78
CA PHE A 5 2.24 13.12 -1.38
C PHE A 5 2.20 14.22 -2.44
N ARG A 6 3.33 14.48 -3.09
CA ARG A 6 3.37 15.42 -4.22
C ARG A 6 2.46 14.94 -5.35
N ALA A 7 2.56 13.66 -5.72
CA ALA A 7 1.71 13.06 -6.74
C ALA A 7 0.22 13.14 -6.38
N LEU A 8 -0.15 12.91 -5.09
CA LEU A 8 -1.53 13.11 -4.63
C LEU A 8 -1.96 14.58 -4.77
N VAL A 9 -1.11 15.52 -4.33
CA VAL A 9 -1.39 16.96 -4.43
C VAL A 9 -1.59 17.41 -5.87
N ASP A 10 -0.72 16.98 -6.78
CA ASP A 10 -0.79 17.35 -8.19
C ASP A 10 -2.04 16.76 -8.86
N ARG A 11 -2.38 15.52 -8.52
CA ARG A 11 -3.60 14.87 -8.99
C ARG A 11 -4.86 15.58 -8.49
N VAL A 12 -4.92 15.92 -7.19
CA VAL A 12 -6.06 16.68 -6.64
C VAL A 12 -6.18 18.03 -7.34
N ARG A 13 -5.08 18.77 -7.49
CA ARG A 13 -5.08 20.06 -8.20
C ARG A 13 -5.63 19.96 -9.61
N ALA A 14 -5.26 18.92 -10.35
CA ALA A 14 -5.75 18.68 -11.70
C ALA A 14 -7.26 18.37 -11.75
N SER A 15 -7.86 17.93 -10.65
CA SER A 15 -9.30 17.62 -10.56
C SER A 15 -10.16 18.77 -10.06
N LEU A 16 -9.57 19.86 -9.55
CA LEU A 16 -10.32 21.02 -9.05
C LEU A 16 -10.84 21.86 -10.21
N THR A 17 -12.12 22.19 -10.20
CA THR A 17 -12.80 22.84 -11.31
C THR A 17 -13.21 24.30 -11.01
N SER A 18 -13.25 24.69 -9.74
CA SER A 18 -13.70 26.03 -9.33
C SER A 18 -12.67 26.78 -8.49
N PRO A 19 -12.66 28.11 -8.52
CA PRO A 19 -11.83 28.93 -7.62
C PRO A 19 -12.08 28.63 -6.15
N ALA A 20 -13.32 28.33 -5.78
CA ALA A 20 -13.70 27.98 -4.41
C ALA A 20 -13.03 26.68 -3.95
N GLU A 21 -13.04 25.64 -4.79
CA GLU A 21 -12.34 24.38 -4.51
C GLU A 21 -10.82 24.58 -4.37
N VAL A 22 -10.23 25.39 -5.24
CA VAL A 22 -8.80 25.74 -5.17
C VAL A 22 -8.47 26.45 -3.85
N ALA A 23 -9.30 27.39 -3.41
CA ALA A 23 -9.12 28.08 -2.14
C ALA A 23 -9.27 27.12 -0.94
N ALA A 24 -10.31 26.28 -0.93
CA ALA A 24 -10.53 25.27 0.10
C ALA A 24 -9.35 24.26 0.18
N TYR A 25 -8.84 23.83 -0.97
CA TYR A 25 -7.69 22.92 -1.02
C TYR A 25 -6.40 23.58 -0.48
N ARG A 26 -6.17 24.86 -0.79
CA ARG A 26 -5.03 25.61 -0.23
C ARG A 26 -5.12 25.73 1.30
N ALA A 27 -6.31 26.00 1.83
CA ALA A 27 -6.55 26.04 3.26
C ALA A 27 -6.27 24.69 3.93
N LEU A 28 -6.75 23.58 3.33
CA LEU A 28 -6.47 22.23 3.81
C LEU A 28 -4.97 21.91 3.81
N LEU A 29 -4.24 22.27 2.76
CA LEU A 29 -2.78 22.09 2.71
C LEU A 29 -2.03 22.95 3.74
N ALA A 30 -2.57 24.11 4.13
CA ALA A 30 -2.02 24.89 5.24
C ALA A 30 -2.15 24.13 6.56
N LEU A 31 -3.32 23.57 6.87
CA LEU A 31 -3.54 22.72 8.06
C LEU A 31 -2.57 21.53 8.10
N VAL A 32 -2.34 20.86 6.97
CA VAL A 32 -1.37 19.74 6.87
C VAL A 32 0.05 20.18 7.26
N ARG A 33 0.41 21.43 6.98
CA ARG A 33 1.74 21.98 7.28
C ARG A 33 1.90 22.46 8.72
N GLU A 34 0.82 22.90 9.35
CA GLU A 34 0.85 23.46 10.71
C GLU A 34 1.30 22.47 11.77
N ARG A 35 0.94 21.18 11.63
CA ARG A 35 1.28 20.09 12.56
C ARG A 35 0.93 20.35 14.04
N THR A 36 0.03 21.29 14.30
CA THR A 36 -0.47 21.60 15.65
C THR A 36 -1.55 20.61 16.10
N PRO A 37 -1.78 20.43 17.41
CA PRO A 37 -2.92 19.64 17.88
C PRO A 37 -4.26 20.15 17.34
N ALA A 38 -4.44 21.47 17.24
CA ALA A 38 -5.66 22.08 16.70
C ALA A 38 -5.85 21.72 15.20
N ALA A 39 -4.80 21.84 14.39
CA ALA A 39 -4.83 21.45 12.98
C ALA A 39 -5.12 19.95 12.82
N ARG A 40 -4.58 19.11 13.69
CA ARG A 40 -4.87 17.66 13.73
C ARG A 40 -6.34 17.37 13.98
N GLU A 41 -6.97 18.05 14.93
CA GLU A 41 -8.40 17.88 15.20
C GLU A 41 -9.27 18.41 14.05
N GLU A 42 -8.85 19.48 13.39
CA GLU A 42 -9.54 19.98 12.20
C GLU A 42 -9.45 18.98 11.03
N LEU A 43 -8.26 18.41 10.77
CA LEU A 43 -8.08 17.36 9.78
C LEU A 43 -8.94 16.12 10.10
N ALA A 44 -9.07 15.76 11.39
CA ALA A 44 -9.93 14.65 11.80
C ALA A 44 -11.41 14.95 11.56
N ARG A 45 -11.86 16.19 11.75
CA ARG A 45 -13.22 16.61 11.39
C ARG A 45 -13.46 16.51 9.88
N VAL A 46 -12.53 17.00 9.07
CA VAL A 46 -12.60 16.86 7.59
C VAL A 46 -12.68 15.40 7.18
N LEU A 47 -11.90 14.53 7.82
CA LEU A 47 -11.84 13.09 7.49
C LEU A 47 -13.19 12.39 7.62
N VAL A 48 -13.94 12.68 8.71
CA VAL A 48 -15.18 11.98 9.06
C VAL A 48 -16.43 12.64 8.50
N ALA A 49 -16.33 13.86 8.00
CA ALA A 49 -17.46 14.64 7.50
C ALA A 49 -17.90 14.14 6.11
N PRO A 50 -19.10 13.54 5.98
CA PRO A 50 -19.53 12.93 4.71
C PRO A 50 -19.79 13.97 3.60
N GLU A 51 -20.09 15.20 3.97
CA GLU A 51 -20.28 16.35 3.07
C GLU A 51 -18.98 16.87 2.46
N GLN A 52 -17.83 16.53 3.05
CA GLN A 52 -16.54 16.92 2.51
C GLN A 52 -16.22 16.14 1.22
N PRO A 53 -15.69 16.82 0.19
CA PRO A 53 -15.33 16.16 -1.03
C PRO A 53 -14.26 15.08 -0.81
N LEU A 54 -14.27 14.07 -1.68
CA LEU A 54 -13.39 12.90 -1.53
C LEU A 54 -11.91 13.31 -1.44
N TRP A 55 -11.47 14.28 -2.25
CA TRP A 55 -10.07 14.77 -2.24
C TRP A 55 -9.68 15.38 -0.89
N ALA A 56 -10.62 16.04 -0.18
CA ALA A 56 -10.35 16.61 1.13
C ALA A 56 -10.13 15.52 2.18
N ARG A 57 -11.02 14.53 2.20
CA ARG A 57 -10.91 13.37 3.10
C ARG A 57 -9.66 12.54 2.83
N GLU A 58 -9.29 12.34 1.56
CA GLU A 58 -8.06 11.64 1.18
C GLU A 58 -6.79 12.39 1.65
N THR A 59 -6.77 13.70 1.48
CA THR A 59 -5.65 14.54 1.94
C THR A 59 -5.53 14.52 3.46
N ALA A 60 -6.65 14.64 4.17
CA ALA A 60 -6.70 14.54 5.64
C ALA A 60 -6.27 13.15 6.12
N ALA A 61 -6.73 12.08 5.48
CA ALA A 61 -6.33 10.71 5.80
C ALA A 61 -4.82 10.50 5.66
N TYR A 62 -4.23 10.98 4.57
CA TYR A 62 -2.79 10.91 4.38
C TYR A 62 -2.03 11.65 5.48
N ALA A 63 -2.41 12.89 5.76
CA ALA A 63 -1.76 13.73 6.76
C ALA A 63 -1.83 13.09 8.15
N LEU A 64 -3.01 12.63 8.57
CA LEU A 64 -3.23 11.95 9.85
C LEU A 64 -2.49 10.61 9.92
N GLY A 65 -2.53 9.83 8.85
CA GLY A 65 -1.83 8.54 8.79
C GLY A 65 -0.32 8.67 8.96
N THR A 66 0.30 9.68 8.35
CA THR A 66 1.75 9.92 8.43
C THR A 66 2.24 10.35 9.81
N ILE A 67 1.35 10.85 10.66
CA ILE A 67 1.64 11.21 12.07
C ILE A 67 1.14 10.16 13.07
N GLY A 68 0.68 9.00 12.60
CA GLY A 68 0.24 7.90 13.45
C GLY A 68 -1.17 8.04 14.04
N ASP A 69 -2.02 8.91 13.48
CA ASP A 69 -3.40 9.05 13.93
C ASP A 69 -4.30 7.95 13.37
N ARG A 70 -4.66 6.98 14.20
CA ARG A 70 -5.41 5.78 13.80
C ARG A 70 -6.83 6.06 13.29
N ARG A 71 -7.37 7.23 13.47
CA ARG A 71 -8.66 7.65 12.87
C ARG A 71 -8.60 7.59 11.34
N ALA A 72 -7.40 7.71 10.73
CA ALA A 72 -7.20 7.63 9.29
C ALA A 72 -7.31 6.20 8.70
N PHE A 73 -7.28 5.15 9.53
CA PHE A 73 -7.15 3.76 9.08
C PHE A 73 -8.18 3.38 8.03
N GLU A 74 -9.47 3.53 8.32
CA GLU A 74 -10.55 3.09 7.42
C GLU A 74 -10.50 3.80 6.06
N THR A 75 -10.27 5.12 6.05
CA THR A 75 -10.16 5.88 4.80
C THR A 75 -8.92 5.47 4.00
N LEU A 76 -7.79 5.22 4.66
CA LEU A 76 -6.58 4.77 4.00
C LEU A 76 -6.73 3.37 3.41
N ILE A 77 -7.45 2.45 4.08
CA ILE A 77 -7.75 1.12 3.51
C ILE A 77 -8.68 1.25 2.30
N LEU A 78 -9.68 2.14 2.34
CA LEU A 78 -10.51 2.43 1.17
C LEU A 78 -9.67 2.98 0.00
N MET A 79 -8.73 3.89 0.26
CA MET A 79 -7.81 4.40 -0.77
C MET A 79 -6.90 3.31 -1.34
N LEU A 80 -6.37 2.42 -0.50
CA LEU A 80 -5.57 1.27 -0.93
C LEU A 80 -6.39 0.30 -1.79
N ASN A 81 -7.72 0.29 -1.61
CA ASN A 81 -8.67 -0.53 -2.37
C ASN A 81 -9.12 0.13 -3.70
N TYR A 82 -8.72 1.32 -4.04
CA TYR A 82 -9.10 1.96 -5.30
C TYR A 82 -8.37 1.35 -6.51
N ARG A 83 -8.94 1.63 -7.72
CA ARG A 83 -8.34 1.27 -9.01
C ARG A 83 -7.42 2.38 -9.54
N ASP A 84 -6.79 3.13 -8.64
CA ASP A 84 -5.95 4.28 -8.96
C ASP A 84 -4.57 4.08 -8.29
N PRO A 85 -3.51 3.88 -9.09
CA PRO A 85 -2.17 3.59 -8.56
C PRO A 85 -1.63 4.69 -7.65
N VAL A 86 -1.93 5.97 -7.92
CA VAL A 86 -1.45 7.09 -7.10
C VAL A 86 -2.11 7.06 -5.72
N ARG A 87 -3.44 6.82 -5.67
CA ARG A 87 -4.15 6.63 -4.39
C ARG A 87 -3.60 5.46 -3.61
N CYS A 88 -3.43 4.31 -4.29
CA CYS A 88 -2.90 3.11 -3.65
C CYS A 88 -1.49 3.32 -3.09
N ALA A 89 -0.59 3.97 -3.84
CA ALA A 89 0.77 4.26 -3.39
C ALA A 89 0.77 5.19 -2.16
N THR A 90 -0.01 6.27 -2.23
CA THR A 90 -0.15 7.25 -1.14
C THR A 90 -0.71 6.60 0.12
N ALA A 91 -1.77 5.78 -0.03
CA ALA A 91 -2.37 5.07 1.09
C ALA A 91 -1.41 4.04 1.71
N ALA A 92 -0.69 3.26 0.89
CA ALA A 92 0.27 2.29 1.38
C ALA A 92 1.34 2.94 2.26
N ARG A 93 1.91 4.07 1.81
CA ARG A 93 2.90 4.82 2.58
C ARG A 93 2.35 5.37 3.90
N ALA A 94 1.15 5.93 3.88
CA ALA A 94 0.52 6.44 5.10
C ALA A 94 0.19 5.30 6.09
N LEU A 95 -0.28 4.15 5.59
CA LEU A 95 -0.56 2.95 6.38
C LEU A 95 0.69 2.34 7.00
N ALA A 96 1.81 2.32 6.28
CA ALA A 96 3.09 1.86 6.84
C ALA A 96 3.52 2.70 8.06
N ARG A 97 3.27 4.01 8.03
CA ARG A 97 3.60 4.93 9.12
C ARG A 97 2.57 4.97 10.24
N LEU A 98 1.34 4.66 9.93
CA LEU A 98 0.22 4.69 10.87
C LEU A 98 0.46 3.78 12.08
N GLY A 99 1.17 2.64 11.87
CA GLY A 99 1.44 1.68 12.92
C GLY A 99 0.20 1.02 13.50
N ASP A 100 -0.90 0.95 12.74
CA ASP A 100 -2.11 0.26 13.17
C ASP A 100 -1.95 -1.26 12.95
N PRO A 101 -2.13 -2.09 13.99
CA PRO A 101 -1.93 -3.54 13.89
C PRO A 101 -2.87 -4.24 12.89
N ARG A 102 -4.00 -3.61 12.53
CA ARG A 102 -4.94 -4.15 11.53
C ARG A 102 -4.40 -4.03 10.10
N THR A 103 -3.38 -3.21 9.87
CA THR A 103 -2.87 -2.87 8.52
C THR A 103 -2.40 -4.11 7.78
N ALA A 104 -1.62 -4.98 8.42
CA ALA A 104 -1.08 -6.18 7.78
C ALA A 104 -2.19 -7.13 7.32
N ARG A 105 -3.19 -7.39 8.17
CA ARG A 105 -4.34 -8.24 7.82
C ARG A 105 -5.15 -7.64 6.67
N ALA A 106 -5.40 -6.33 6.67
CA ALA A 106 -6.13 -5.67 5.60
C ALA A 106 -5.35 -5.71 4.27
N ALA A 107 -4.04 -5.45 4.31
CA ALA A 107 -3.17 -5.55 3.14
C ALA A 107 -3.11 -6.98 2.58
N ALA A 108 -3.04 -8.00 3.45
CA ALA A 108 -3.10 -9.41 3.07
C ALA A 108 -4.40 -9.75 2.34
N ALA A 109 -5.54 -9.34 2.90
CA ALA A 109 -6.84 -9.55 2.25
C ALA A 109 -6.95 -8.89 0.87
N LEU A 110 -6.33 -7.70 0.68
CA LEU A 110 -6.30 -7.04 -0.62
C LEU A 110 -5.33 -7.70 -1.60
N ALA A 111 -4.18 -8.20 -1.15
CA ALA A 111 -3.20 -8.88 -1.98
C ALA A 111 -3.69 -10.24 -2.47
N THR A 112 -4.37 -11.01 -1.61
CA THR A 112 -4.88 -12.35 -1.93
C THR A 112 -6.21 -12.34 -2.69
N ASN A 113 -6.87 -11.19 -2.85
CA ASN A 113 -8.15 -11.10 -3.53
C ASN A 113 -8.02 -11.38 -5.04
N PRO A 114 -8.61 -12.47 -5.58
CA PRO A 114 -8.46 -12.84 -6.99
C PRO A 114 -9.07 -11.83 -7.96
N VAL A 115 -10.11 -11.11 -7.56
CA VAL A 115 -10.79 -10.11 -8.39
C VAL A 115 -9.95 -8.84 -8.56
N ARG A 116 -8.90 -8.69 -7.74
CA ARG A 116 -8.07 -7.48 -7.67
C ARG A 116 -6.62 -7.66 -8.11
N VAL A 117 -6.29 -8.71 -8.82
CA VAL A 117 -4.91 -9.04 -9.22
C VAL A 117 -4.17 -7.84 -9.81
N HIS A 118 -4.78 -7.09 -10.73
CA HIS A 118 -4.17 -5.92 -11.38
C HIS A 118 -3.79 -4.78 -10.40
N TYR A 119 -4.40 -4.76 -9.21
CA TYR A 119 -4.22 -3.71 -8.19
C TYR A 119 -3.51 -4.22 -6.92
N ALA A 120 -2.96 -5.45 -6.97
CA ALA A 120 -2.33 -6.08 -5.82
C ALA A 120 -0.93 -5.53 -5.50
N LEU A 121 -0.30 -4.78 -6.42
CA LEU A 121 1.10 -4.32 -6.29
C LEU A 121 1.36 -3.54 -5.00
N HIS A 122 0.51 -2.55 -4.69
CA HIS A 122 0.72 -1.71 -3.50
C HIS A 122 0.42 -2.45 -2.18
N PRO A 123 -0.64 -3.28 -2.06
CA PRO A 123 -0.82 -4.19 -0.94
C PRO A 123 0.37 -5.13 -0.71
N ILE A 124 0.94 -5.72 -1.79
CA ILE A 124 2.14 -6.58 -1.72
C ILE A 124 3.34 -5.80 -1.17
N ARG A 125 3.63 -4.62 -1.71
CA ARG A 125 4.74 -3.77 -1.24
C ARG A 125 4.56 -3.36 0.22
N LEU A 126 3.34 -3.02 0.63
CA LEU A 126 3.01 -2.69 2.02
C LEU A 126 3.29 -3.87 2.95
N LEU A 127 2.89 -5.09 2.58
CA LEU A 127 3.20 -6.30 3.36
C LEU A 127 4.71 -6.53 3.52
N VAL A 128 5.49 -6.28 2.47
CA VAL A 128 6.97 -6.38 2.53
C VAL A 128 7.55 -5.35 3.49
N GLU A 129 7.04 -4.12 3.48
CA GLU A 129 7.50 -3.04 4.36
C GLU A 129 7.15 -3.32 5.83
N LEU A 130 5.94 -3.81 6.09
CA LEU A 130 5.47 -4.12 7.45
C LEU A 130 6.18 -5.30 8.11
N ARG A 131 6.69 -6.27 7.33
CA ARG A 131 7.33 -7.50 7.85
C ARG A 131 6.50 -8.22 8.91
N ALA A 132 5.18 -8.17 8.77
CA ALA A 132 4.25 -8.76 9.71
C ALA A 132 4.11 -10.30 9.51
N PRO A 133 3.59 -11.04 10.49
CA PRO A 133 3.37 -12.49 10.34
C PRO A 133 2.50 -12.87 9.13
N GLU A 134 1.59 -12.00 8.72
CA GLU A 134 0.73 -12.17 7.55
C GLU A 134 1.47 -12.02 6.21
N SER A 135 2.65 -11.38 6.20
CA SER A 135 3.32 -11.00 4.95
C SER A 135 3.72 -12.21 4.11
N VAL A 136 4.45 -13.16 4.68
CA VAL A 136 4.93 -14.34 3.95
C VAL A 136 3.77 -15.23 3.47
N PRO A 137 2.79 -15.61 4.31
CA PRO A 137 1.65 -16.40 3.86
C PRO A 137 0.86 -15.74 2.72
N ALA A 138 0.57 -14.45 2.83
CA ALA A 138 -0.21 -13.74 1.82
C ALA A 138 0.51 -13.62 0.48
N LEU A 139 1.83 -13.35 0.50
CA LEU A 139 2.62 -13.30 -0.73
C LEU A 139 2.79 -14.68 -1.37
N ALA A 140 2.99 -15.73 -0.57
CA ALA A 140 3.11 -17.10 -1.05
C ALA A 140 1.79 -17.58 -1.69
N GLU A 141 0.66 -17.39 -1.02
CA GLU A 141 -0.67 -17.70 -1.55
C GLU A 141 -0.96 -16.95 -2.86
N THR A 142 -0.66 -15.66 -2.89
CA THR A 142 -0.84 -14.86 -4.11
C THR A 142 0.01 -15.38 -5.25
N LEU A 143 1.28 -15.69 -5.00
CA LEU A 143 2.19 -16.23 -6.01
C LEU A 143 1.74 -17.61 -6.51
N GLU A 144 1.38 -18.53 -5.63
CA GLU A 144 0.89 -19.87 -6.02
C GLU A 144 -0.34 -19.77 -6.93
N ARG A 145 -1.28 -18.92 -6.60
CA ARG A 145 -2.47 -18.70 -7.41
C ARG A 145 -2.13 -18.12 -8.79
N LEU A 146 -1.18 -17.17 -8.85
CA LEU A 146 -0.73 -16.57 -10.12
C LEU A 146 0.00 -17.57 -11.01
N LEU A 147 0.79 -18.48 -10.44
CA LEU A 147 1.48 -19.53 -11.18
C LEU A 147 0.51 -20.59 -11.73
N ALA A 148 -0.58 -20.85 -11.03
CA ALA A 148 -1.62 -21.79 -11.43
C ALA A 148 -2.63 -21.19 -12.43
N ALA A 149 -2.68 -19.87 -12.59
CA ALA A 149 -3.63 -19.18 -13.46
C ALA A 149 -3.29 -19.39 -14.95
N ARG A 150 -4.32 -19.42 -15.82
CA ARG A 150 -4.13 -19.46 -17.29
C ARG A 150 -3.55 -18.14 -17.82
N GLU A 151 -4.00 -17.03 -17.26
CA GLU A 151 -3.47 -15.71 -17.57
C GLU A 151 -2.46 -15.30 -16.50
N HIS A 152 -1.21 -15.13 -16.90
CA HIS A 152 -0.15 -14.79 -15.96
C HIS A 152 0.01 -13.27 -15.84
N HIS A 153 -0.10 -12.78 -14.62
CA HIS A 153 0.19 -11.38 -14.26
C HIS A 153 1.66 -11.27 -13.79
N TRP A 154 2.60 -11.37 -14.74
CA TRP A 154 4.04 -11.49 -14.45
C TRP A 154 4.61 -10.36 -13.59
N SER A 155 4.11 -9.13 -13.74
CA SER A 155 4.55 -8.00 -12.91
C SER A 155 4.19 -8.18 -11.44
N ILE A 156 2.99 -8.71 -11.16
CA ILE A 156 2.53 -8.99 -9.79
C ILE A 156 3.23 -10.22 -9.23
N ALA A 157 3.37 -11.27 -10.04
CA ALA A 157 4.11 -12.47 -9.64
C ALA A 157 5.58 -12.13 -9.29
N ARG A 158 6.24 -11.30 -10.10
CA ARG A 158 7.59 -10.79 -9.81
C ARG A 158 7.64 -10.02 -8.50
N ALA A 159 6.68 -9.14 -8.25
CA ALA A 159 6.60 -8.38 -6.99
C ALA A 159 6.46 -9.31 -5.77
N CYS A 160 5.69 -10.41 -5.89
CA CYS A 160 5.62 -11.43 -4.84
C CYS A 160 6.97 -12.13 -4.63
N VAL A 161 7.64 -12.55 -5.71
CA VAL A 161 8.96 -13.22 -5.63
C VAL A 161 10.00 -12.30 -4.98
N GLU A 162 10.11 -11.06 -5.46
CA GLU A 162 11.03 -10.05 -4.90
C GLU A 162 10.72 -9.74 -3.45
N GLY A 163 9.42 -9.63 -3.11
CA GLY A 163 8.96 -9.40 -1.75
C GLY A 163 9.29 -10.55 -0.80
N LEU A 164 9.04 -11.80 -1.21
CA LEU A 164 9.41 -12.99 -0.43
C LEU A 164 10.92 -13.07 -0.21
N GLY A 165 11.70 -12.74 -1.24
CA GLY A 165 13.16 -12.65 -1.12
C GLY A 165 13.62 -11.52 -0.17
N ALA A 166 12.93 -10.38 -0.12
CA ALA A 166 13.24 -9.29 0.80
C ALA A 166 12.85 -9.62 2.25
N LEU A 167 11.83 -10.43 2.46
CA LEU A 167 11.45 -10.96 3.77
C LEU A 167 12.44 -12.00 4.28
N GLY A 168 13.05 -12.80 3.38
CA GLY A 168 14.10 -13.76 3.71
C GLY A 168 13.61 -14.97 4.52
N ASP A 169 12.33 -15.30 4.47
CA ASP A 169 11.74 -16.38 5.27
C ASP A 169 11.87 -17.73 4.55
N PRO A 170 12.51 -18.76 5.16
CA PRO A 170 12.66 -20.08 4.55
C PRO A 170 11.34 -20.76 4.17
N ARG A 171 10.24 -20.41 4.80
CA ARG A 171 8.88 -20.92 4.46
C ARG A 171 8.46 -20.57 3.05
N ALA A 172 9.09 -19.57 2.42
CA ALA A 172 8.81 -19.18 1.04
C ALA A 172 9.55 -20.05 0.01
N ILE A 173 10.58 -20.82 0.37
CA ILE A 173 11.41 -21.61 -0.56
C ILE A 173 10.57 -22.52 -1.47
N PRO A 174 9.56 -23.27 -0.99
CA PRO A 174 8.79 -24.14 -1.86
C PRO A 174 8.08 -23.42 -3.01
N VAL A 175 7.46 -22.26 -2.75
CA VAL A 175 6.78 -21.49 -3.80
C VAL A 175 7.77 -20.77 -4.72
N LEU A 176 8.89 -20.31 -4.19
CA LEU A 176 9.97 -19.71 -4.97
C LEU A 176 10.61 -20.74 -5.92
N THR A 177 10.78 -22.01 -5.48
CA THR A 177 11.24 -23.11 -6.34
C THR A 177 10.25 -23.37 -7.46
N LYS A 178 8.94 -23.37 -7.20
CA LYS A 178 7.93 -23.45 -8.28
C LYS A 178 8.08 -22.26 -9.26
N ALA A 179 8.26 -21.06 -8.74
CA ALA A 179 8.40 -19.86 -9.57
C ALA A 179 9.66 -19.88 -10.45
N SER A 180 10.77 -20.51 -10.02
CA SER A 180 12.00 -20.60 -10.79
C SER A 180 11.87 -21.40 -12.10
N ALA A 181 10.84 -22.22 -12.23
CA ALA A 181 10.53 -22.94 -13.47
C ALA A 181 9.98 -22.04 -14.59
N TYR A 182 9.59 -20.81 -14.29
CA TYR A 182 9.06 -19.86 -15.26
C TYR A 182 10.16 -18.89 -15.71
N PRO A 183 10.50 -18.82 -17.02
CA PRO A 183 11.60 -17.99 -17.53
C PRO A 183 11.53 -16.51 -17.08
N GLN A 184 10.30 -15.95 -16.95
CA GLN A 184 10.06 -14.58 -16.54
C GLN A 184 10.42 -14.30 -15.07
N LEU A 185 10.50 -15.34 -14.24
CA LEU A 185 10.71 -15.25 -12.79
C LEU A 185 12.02 -15.93 -12.34
N THR A 186 12.65 -16.77 -13.16
CA THR A 186 13.79 -17.62 -12.79
C THR A 186 14.87 -16.85 -12.04
N ALA A 187 15.39 -15.77 -12.64
CA ALA A 187 16.47 -14.99 -12.03
C ALA A 187 16.08 -14.40 -10.67
N ALA A 188 14.88 -13.84 -10.58
CA ALA A 188 14.37 -13.26 -9.34
C ALA A 188 14.13 -14.33 -8.26
N ALA A 189 13.58 -15.50 -8.65
CA ALA A 189 13.30 -16.61 -7.75
C ALA A 189 14.60 -17.22 -7.18
N VAL A 190 15.61 -17.45 -8.01
CA VAL A 190 16.93 -17.94 -7.55
C VAL A 190 17.55 -16.98 -6.55
N ALA A 191 17.53 -15.67 -6.85
CA ALA A 191 18.05 -14.68 -5.92
C ALA A 191 17.24 -14.57 -4.61
N ALA A 192 15.92 -14.83 -4.67
CA ALA A 192 15.06 -14.85 -3.49
C ALA A 192 15.32 -16.08 -2.62
N ILE A 193 15.50 -17.26 -3.22
CA ILE A 193 15.85 -18.51 -2.52
C ILE A 193 17.18 -18.34 -1.78
N ALA A 194 18.21 -17.85 -2.45
CA ALA A 194 19.52 -17.64 -1.82
C ALA A 194 19.44 -16.75 -0.58
N ARG A 195 18.61 -15.69 -0.62
CA ARG A 195 18.37 -14.83 0.55
C ARG A 195 17.62 -15.54 1.68
N ALA A 196 16.63 -16.37 1.34
CA ALA A 196 15.87 -17.14 2.33
C ALA A 196 16.70 -18.23 3.01
N GLU A 197 17.68 -18.82 2.30
CA GLU A 197 18.62 -19.82 2.85
C GLU A 197 19.66 -19.20 3.80
N THR A 198 20.06 -17.95 3.53
CA THR A 198 21.09 -17.26 4.32
C THR A 198 20.56 -16.49 5.51
N ALA A 199 19.24 -16.33 5.63
CA ALA A 199 18.62 -15.61 6.74
C ALA A 199 18.84 -16.35 8.07
N PRO A 200 19.22 -15.63 9.16
CA PRO A 200 19.32 -16.23 10.48
C PRO A 200 17.97 -16.82 10.90
N ARG A 201 17.98 -18.08 11.33
CA ARG A 201 16.79 -18.74 11.88
C ARG A 201 16.47 -18.09 13.22
N SER A 202 15.38 -17.29 13.27
CA SER A 202 14.83 -16.69 14.48
C SER A 202 14.18 -17.73 15.38
#